data_39e401843e2c719ed00224bfc31255e8
#
_entry.id   39e401843e2c719ed00224bfc31255e8
#
_cell.length_a   1.000
_cell.length_b   1.000
_cell.length_c   1.000
_cell.angle_alpha   90.00
_cell.angle_beta   90.00
_cell.angle_gamma   90.00
#
_symmetry.space_group_name_H-M   'P 1'
#
loop_
_entity.id
_entity.type
_entity.pdbx_description
1 polymer ?
#
loop_
_entity_poly.entity_id
_entity_poly.type
_entity_poly.pdbx_seq_one_letter_code
_entity_poly.pdbx_strand_id
1 'polypeptide(L)'
;MFLSALEENSHVIQRHLDAALVGRQEVPVVHAMRHALNGGKRLRAFLVVKSAALYDIPLSQSVWPASGIEAIHAYSLVHDDMPCMDDDDLRRGLPTIHKKWDEATAVLAGDALQSLGFELVLNAATSPDAAIRCELALGLAKASGAEGMVLGQALDIAAETAEVPLTLEDITALQNGKTGALFRWSATSGAILGGGDPQPLCIYADAVGLAFQIADDILDVEGDPEKAGKRLHKDETAGKATFVSLLGLDGAKARAKSLIETACDAVSPLGKGSNVLKDCAKFIISRDS
;
A
#
# COMPACT_ATOMS: atom_id res chain seq x y z
N MET A 1 9.56 3.24 -19.72
CA MET A 1 10.63 2.85 -18.78
C MET A 1 10.07 2.51 -17.38
N PHE A 2 9.28 3.40 -16.74
CA PHE A 2 8.72 3.14 -15.40
C PHE A 2 7.78 1.91 -15.36
N LEU A 3 6.78 1.83 -16.24
CA LEU A 3 5.82 0.71 -16.28
C LEU A 3 6.49 -0.65 -16.44
N SER A 4 7.50 -0.76 -17.30
CA SER A 4 8.29 -1.98 -17.48
C SER A 4 9.04 -2.35 -16.20
N ALA A 5 9.64 -1.38 -15.50
CA ALA A 5 10.31 -1.63 -14.22
C ALA A 5 9.33 -2.04 -13.10
N LEU A 6 8.11 -1.51 -13.12
CA LEU A 6 7.04 -1.88 -12.18
C LEU A 6 6.58 -3.33 -12.44
N GLU A 7 6.38 -3.69 -13.70
CA GLU A 7 5.97 -5.03 -14.11
C GLU A 7 7.03 -6.08 -13.78
N GLU A 8 8.30 -5.83 -14.11
CA GLU A 8 9.43 -6.68 -13.74
C GLU A 8 9.51 -6.90 -12.22
N ASN A 9 9.37 -5.81 -11.45
CA ASN A 9 9.33 -5.89 -9.98
C ASN A 9 8.15 -6.74 -9.50
N SER A 10 6.97 -6.53 -10.06
CA SER A 10 5.76 -7.30 -9.71
C SER A 10 5.97 -8.80 -9.91
N HIS A 11 6.56 -9.20 -11.03
CA HIS A 11 6.89 -10.61 -11.31
C HIS A 11 7.92 -11.18 -10.33
N VAL A 12 8.94 -10.41 -9.95
CA VAL A 12 9.93 -10.85 -8.95
C VAL A 12 9.27 -11.07 -7.60
N ILE A 13 8.45 -10.12 -7.15
CA ILE A 13 7.74 -10.20 -5.88
C ILE A 13 6.75 -11.37 -5.87
N GLN A 14 5.99 -11.57 -6.95
CA GLN A 14 5.07 -12.70 -7.04
C GLN A 14 5.79 -14.03 -6.90
N ARG A 15 6.90 -14.25 -7.64
CA ARG A 15 7.69 -15.49 -7.50
C ARG A 15 8.25 -15.69 -6.09
N HIS A 16 8.67 -14.62 -5.42
CA HIS A 16 9.18 -14.72 -4.06
C HIS A 16 8.08 -15.06 -3.05
N LEU A 17 6.87 -14.47 -3.19
CA LEU A 17 5.71 -14.82 -2.37
C LEU A 17 5.26 -16.26 -2.61
N ASP A 18 5.23 -16.70 -3.86
CA ASP A 18 4.90 -18.09 -4.21
C ASP A 18 5.90 -19.05 -3.54
N ALA A 19 7.20 -18.74 -3.63
CA ALA A 19 8.26 -19.55 -2.99
C ALA A 19 8.12 -19.60 -1.46
N ALA A 20 7.71 -18.51 -0.82
CA ALA A 20 7.49 -18.45 0.63
C ALA A 20 6.34 -19.36 1.11
N LEU A 21 5.45 -19.76 0.22
CA LEU A 21 4.33 -20.68 0.51
C LEU A 21 4.59 -22.12 0.06
N VAL A 22 5.75 -22.41 -0.54
CA VAL A 22 6.13 -23.78 -0.92
C VAL A 22 6.36 -24.62 0.34
N GLY A 23 5.86 -25.86 0.32
CA GLY A 23 6.04 -26.82 1.42
C GLY A 23 5.11 -26.61 2.62
N ARG A 24 4.26 -25.57 2.60
CA ARG A 24 3.19 -25.42 3.60
C ARG A 24 2.09 -26.46 3.34
N GLN A 25 1.38 -26.84 4.39
CA GLN A 25 0.29 -27.81 4.30
C GLN A 25 -0.81 -27.33 3.34
N GLU A 26 -1.27 -28.19 2.44
CA GLU A 26 -2.32 -27.86 1.48
C GLU A 26 -3.70 -27.90 2.15
N VAL A 27 -4.08 -26.79 2.79
CA VAL A 27 -5.35 -26.57 3.48
C VAL A 27 -6.04 -25.31 2.93
N PRO A 28 -7.37 -25.14 3.12
CA PRO A 28 -8.11 -23.99 2.59
C PRO A 28 -7.47 -22.63 2.91
N VAL A 29 -6.97 -22.44 4.12
CA VAL A 29 -6.29 -21.18 4.53
C VAL A 29 -5.08 -20.87 3.66
N VAL A 30 -4.21 -21.87 3.37
CA VAL A 30 -3.02 -21.66 2.53
C VAL A 30 -3.40 -21.41 1.07
N HIS A 31 -4.45 -22.06 0.58
CA HIS A 31 -5.00 -21.77 -0.76
C HIS A 31 -5.55 -20.36 -0.83
N ALA A 32 -6.25 -19.90 0.22
CA ALA A 32 -6.76 -18.54 0.34
C ALA A 32 -5.63 -17.49 0.40
N MET A 33 -4.54 -17.76 1.15
CA MET A 33 -3.33 -16.91 1.15
C MET A 33 -2.75 -16.76 -0.26
N ARG A 34 -2.57 -17.85 -1.00
CA ARG A 34 -2.08 -17.80 -2.41
C ARG A 34 -3.03 -16.98 -3.29
N HIS A 35 -4.33 -17.14 -3.10
CA HIS A 35 -5.34 -16.38 -3.85
C HIS A 35 -5.25 -14.87 -3.54
N ALA A 36 -5.16 -14.47 -2.28
CA ALA A 36 -5.02 -13.08 -1.85
C ALA A 36 -3.72 -12.43 -2.34
N LEU A 37 -2.64 -13.23 -2.41
CA LEU A 37 -1.33 -12.77 -2.88
C LEU A 37 -1.22 -12.73 -4.41
N ASN A 38 -2.23 -13.13 -5.16
CA ASN A 38 -2.15 -13.12 -6.62
C ASN A 38 -2.43 -11.73 -7.20
N GLY A 39 -1.59 -11.29 -8.14
CA GLY A 39 -1.78 -10.05 -8.90
C GLY A 39 -1.51 -8.76 -8.09
N GLY A 40 -1.97 -7.64 -8.65
CA GLY A 40 -1.75 -6.29 -8.13
C GLY A 40 -0.51 -5.61 -8.70
N LYS A 41 -0.52 -4.26 -8.68
CA LYS A 41 0.57 -3.41 -9.23
C LYS A 41 1.85 -3.46 -8.36
N ARG A 42 1.78 -3.94 -7.13
CA ARG A 42 2.91 -4.07 -6.20
C ARG A 42 3.68 -2.76 -5.96
N LEU A 43 2.98 -1.64 -5.86
CA LEU A 43 3.59 -0.32 -5.67
C LEU A 43 4.38 -0.21 -4.36
N ARG A 44 3.88 -0.81 -3.28
CA ARG A 44 4.57 -0.79 -1.97
C ARG A 44 5.88 -1.56 -2.02
N ALA A 45 5.86 -2.75 -2.59
CA ALA A 45 7.07 -3.53 -2.84
C ALA A 45 8.05 -2.81 -3.78
N PHE A 46 7.53 -2.15 -4.81
CA PHE A 46 8.34 -1.35 -5.72
C PHE A 46 9.08 -0.23 -4.99
N LEU A 47 8.41 0.47 -4.08
CA LEU A 47 9.04 1.52 -3.26
C LEU A 47 10.15 0.95 -2.39
N VAL A 48 9.95 -0.20 -1.73
CA VAL A 48 11.00 -0.88 -0.94
C VAL A 48 12.22 -1.19 -1.81
N VAL A 49 12.01 -1.84 -2.96
CA VAL A 49 13.11 -2.25 -3.84
C VAL A 49 13.85 -1.05 -4.43
N LYS A 50 13.12 -0.02 -4.84
CA LYS A 50 13.74 1.15 -5.49
C LYS A 50 14.40 2.10 -4.48
N SER A 51 13.84 2.24 -3.28
CA SER A 51 14.53 2.98 -2.22
C SER A 51 15.79 2.24 -1.74
N ALA A 52 15.74 0.92 -1.60
CA ALA A 52 16.90 0.09 -1.24
C ALA A 52 18.06 0.23 -2.25
N ALA A 53 17.73 0.29 -3.54
CA ALA A 53 18.70 0.49 -4.60
C ALA A 53 19.43 1.84 -4.53
N LEU A 54 18.86 2.88 -3.89
CA LEU A 54 19.53 4.16 -3.67
C LEU A 54 20.71 4.05 -2.68
N TYR A 55 20.71 3.01 -1.87
CA TYR A 55 21.73 2.75 -0.84
C TYR A 55 22.54 1.47 -1.18
N ASP A 56 22.59 1.10 -2.46
CA ASP A 56 23.33 -0.08 -2.96
C ASP A 56 22.93 -1.42 -2.32
N ILE A 57 21.71 -1.51 -1.79
CA ILE A 57 21.18 -2.75 -1.23
C ILE A 57 20.70 -3.65 -2.38
N PRO A 58 21.21 -4.88 -2.50
CA PRO A 58 20.88 -5.77 -3.59
C PRO A 58 19.42 -6.28 -3.48
N LEU A 59 18.85 -6.63 -4.63
CA LEU A 59 17.50 -7.20 -4.72
C LEU A 59 17.32 -8.46 -3.87
N SER A 60 18.38 -9.28 -3.74
CA SER A 60 18.35 -10.49 -2.90
C SER A 60 18.08 -10.22 -1.42
N GLN A 61 18.32 -9.00 -0.94
CA GLN A 61 17.97 -8.55 0.40
C GLN A 61 16.63 -7.82 0.41
N SER A 62 16.46 -6.81 -0.46
CA SER A 62 15.27 -5.96 -0.47
C SER A 62 13.98 -6.68 -0.88
N VAL A 63 14.05 -7.81 -1.58
CA VAL A 63 12.90 -8.63 -1.95
C VAL A 63 12.14 -9.17 -0.73
N TRP A 64 12.82 -9.41 0.38
CA TRP A 64 12.22 -9.94 1.61
C TRP A 64 11.26 -8.93 2.27
N PRO A 65 11.70 -7.72 2.66
CA PRO A 65 10.80 -6.71 3.21
C PRO A 65 9.77 -6.24 2.16
N ALA A 66 10.12 -6.23 0.87
CA ALA A 66 9.19 -5.92 -0.21
C ALA A 66 8.05 -6.96 -0.30
N SER A 67 8.33 -8.24 -0.14
CA SER A 67 7.30 -9.28 -0.07
C SER A 67 6.54 -9.24 1.26
N GLY A 68 7.21 -8.88 2.35
CA GLY A 68 6.58 -8.70 3.66
C GLY A 68 5.49 -7.64 3.66
N ILE A 69 5.76 -6.46 3.09
CA ILE A 69 4.75 -5.38 3.00
C ILE A 69 3.57 -5.75 2.10
N GLU A 70 3.79 -6.56 1.05
CA GLU A 70 2.69 -7.02 0.20
C GLU A 70 1.84 -8.08 0.90
N ALA A 71 2.41 -8.90 1.77
CA ALA A 71 1.65 -9.82 2.62
C ALA A 71 0.79 -9.05 3.63
N ILE A 72 1.35 -8.01 4.26
CA ILE A 72 0.62 -7.09 5.14
C ILE A 72 -0.51 -6.38 4.38
N HIS A 73 -0.26 -5.86 3.19
CA HIS A 73 -1.30 -5.24 2.38
C HIS A 73 -2.37 -6.25 1.92
N ALA A 74 -1.99 -7.49 1.63
CA ALA A 74 -2.94 -8.52 1.23
C ALA A 74 -3.88 -8.91 2.39
N TYR A 75 -3.37 -9.04 3.64
CA TYR A 75 -4.24 -9.32 4.78
C TYR A 75 -5.26 -8.20 5.00
N SER A 76 -4.83 -6.93 4.88
CA SER A 76 -5.76 -5.82 5.07
C SER A 76 -6.91 -5.87 4.07
N LEU A 77 -6.61 -6.16 2.79
CA LEU A 77 -7.65 -6.30 1.77
C LEU A 77 -8.58 -7.50 2.03
N VAL A 78 -8.05 -8.63 2.51
CA VAL A 78 -8.89 -9.81 2.85
C VAL A 78 -9.88 -9.47 3.96
N HIS A 79 -9.43 -8.74 4.99
CA HIS A 79 -10.31 -8.34 6.09
C HIS A 79 -11.25 -7.20 5.70
N ASP A 80 -10.80 -6.23 4.91
CA ASP A 80 -11.64 -5.14 4.39
C ASP A 80 -12.79 -5.68 3.52
N ASP A 81 -12.57 -6.74 2.75
CA ASP A 81 -13.59 -7.34 1.87
C ASP A 81 -14.70 -8.09 2.63
N MET A 82 -14.55 -8.35 3.94
CA MET A 82 -15.52 -9.15 4.71
C MET A 82 -16.87 -8.46 4.88
N PRO A 83 -17.98 -9.23 5.10
CA PRO A 83 -19.32 -8.67 5.28
C PRO A 83 -19.50 -7.68 6.42
N CYS A 84 -18.63 -7.73 7.45
CA CYS A 84 -18.63 -6.78 8.56
C CYS A 84 -17.80 -5.50 8.28
N MET A 85 -17.23 -5.39 7.09
CA MET A 85 -16.43 -4.28 6.61
C MET A 85 -17.04 -3.74 5.30
N ASP A 86 -16.32 -3.81 4.16
CA ASP A 86 -16.77 -3.27 2.88
C ASP A 86 -17.80 -4.16 2.14
N ASP A 87 -17.94 -5.44 2.54
CA ASP A 87 -18.81 -6.49 1.92
C ASP A 87 -18.62 -6.57 0.39
N ASP A 88 -17.38 -6.58 -0.04
CA ASP A 88 -17.04 -6.64 -1.47
C ASP A 88 -17.02 -8.10 -1.98
N ASP A 89 -17.73 -8.38 -3.09
CA ASP A 89 -17.77 -9.70 -3.71
C ASP A 89 -16.55 -10.01 -4.57
N LEU A 90 -15.90 -8.98 -5.11
CA LEU A 90 -14.79 -9.09 -6.06
C LEU A 90 -13.63 -8.20 -5.66
N ARG A 91 -12.41 -8.75 -5.75
CA ARG A 91 -11.15 -8.01 -5.63
C ARG A 91 -10.23 -8.33 -6.80
N ARG A 92 -9.76 -7.31 -7.53
CA ARG A 92 -8.93 -7.49 -8.74
C ARG A 92 -9.57 -8.42 -9.79
N GLY A 93 -10.90 -8.37 -9.92
CA GLY A 93 -11.67 -9.23 -10.84
C GLY A 93 -11.84 -10.69 -10.41
N LEU A 94 -11.35 -11.06 -9.22
CA LEU A 94 -11.51 -12.39 -8.64
C LEU A 94 -12.48 -12.35 -7.45
N PRO A 95 -13.21 -13.45 -7.16
CA PRO A 95 -14.02 -13.54 -5.95
C PRO A 95 -13.18 -13.30 -4.69
N THR A 96 -13.70 -12.54 -3.74
CA THR A 96 -13.09 -12.34 -2.42
C THR A 96 -13.01 -13.64 -1.64
N ILE A 97 -12.17 -13.71 -0.60
CA ILE A 97 -11.92 -14.97 0.12
C ILE A 97 -13.22 -15.50 0.75
N HIS A 98 -14.00 -14.64 1.42
CA HIS A 98 -15.23 -15.05 2.08
C HIS A 98 -16.30 -15.54 1.10
N LYS A 99 -16.31 -15.07 -0.16
CA LYS A 99 -17.20 -15.55 -1.22
C LYS A 99 -16.73 -16.87 -1.85
N LYS A 100 -15.42 -17.05 -1.97
CA LYS A 100 -14.84 -18.24 -2.61
C LYS A 100 -14.73 -19.43 -1.65
N TRP A 101 -14.54 -19.17 -0.36
CA TRP A 101 -14.49 -20.17 0.72
C TRP A 101 -15.59 -19.86 1.74
N ASP A 102 -15.23 -19.20 2.83
CA ASP A 102 -16.12 -18.79 3.91
C ASP A 102 -15.45 -17.66 4.74
N GLU A 103 -16.22 -17.07 5.67
CA GLU A 103 -15.73 -16.00 6.54
C GLU A 103 -14.61 -16.46 7.49
N ALA A 104 -14.71 -17.68 8.04
CA ALA A 104 -13.68 -18.22 8.93
C ALA A 104 -12.35 -18.38 8.19
N THR A 105 -12.40 -18.87 6.94
CA THR A 105 -11.21 -18.96 6.09
C THR A 105 -10.64 -17.58 5.78
N ALA A 106 -11.48 -16.55 5.58
CA ALA A 106 -11.04 -15.19 5.33
C ALA A 106 -10.31 -14.61 6.56
N VAL A 107 -10.88 -14.72 7.76
CA VAL A 107 -10.22 -14.29 9.01
C VAL A 107 -8.86 -14.97 9.17
N LEU A 108 -8.83 -16.31 9.09
CA LEU A 108 -7.59 -17.07 9.28
C LEU A 108 -6.54 -16.81 8.20
N ALA A 109 -6.95 -16.57 6.95
CA ALA A 109 -6.05 -16.22 5.87
C ALA A 109 -5.42 -14.84 6.10
N GLY A 110 -6.19 -13.86 6.56
CA GLY A 110 -5.69 -12.54 6.94
C GLY A 110 -4.68 -12.63 8.08
N ASP A 111 -5.00 -13.36 9.17
CA ASP A 111 -4.09 -13.58 10.30
C ASP A 111 -2.77 -14.24 9.88
N ALA A 112 -2.87 -15.25 9.01
CA ALA A 112 -1.70 -15.97 8.51
C ALA A 112 -0.84 -15.10 7.57
N LEU A 113 -1.47 -14.25 6.73
CA LEU A 113 -0.77 -13.29 5.88
C LEU A 113 -0.07 -12.19 6.69
N GLN A 114 -0.70 -11.69 7.76
CA GLN A 114 -0.07 -10.75 8.68
C GLN A 114 1.18 -11.36 9.31
N SER A 115 1.08 -12.58 9.83
CA SER A 115 2.21 -13.32 10.40
C SER A 115 3.32 -13.56 9.37
N LEU A 116 2.96 -13.93 8.13
CA LEU A 116 3.90 -14.10 7.03
C LEU A 116 4.65 -12.80 6.72
N GLY A 117 3.98 -11.65 6.78
CA GLY A 117 4.61 -10.35 6.57
C GLY A 117 5.80 -10.12 7.50
N PHE A 118 5.64 -10.40 8.79
CA PHE A 118 6.72 -10.29 9.78
C PHE A 118 7.76 -11.39 9.63
N GLU A 119 7.37 -12.64 9.30
CA GLU A 119 8.29 -13.72 9.01
C GLU A 119 9.28 -13.34 7.90
N LEU A 120 8.77 -12.72 6.81
CA LEU A 120 9.57 -12.27 5.68
C LEU A 120 10.51 -11.11 6.06
N VAL A 121 10.01 -10.09 6.75
CA VAL A 121 10.81 -8.93 7.16
C VAL A 121 11.93 -9.33 8.13
N LEU A 122 11.68 -10.26 9.03
CA LEU A 122 12.66 -10.74 10.02
C LEU A 122 13.62 -11.80 9.48
N ASN A 123 13.43 -12.27 8.25
CA ASN A 123 14.32 -13.28 7.66
C ASN A 123 15.78 -12.80 7.64
N ALA A 124 16.71 -13.69 7.93
CA ALA A 124 18.14 -13.38 7.95
C ALA A 124 18.66 -12.87 6.60
N ALA A 125 18.02 -13.23 5.49
CA ALA A 125 18.34 -12.74 4.16
C ALA A 125 17.95 -11.27 3.92
N THR A 126 17.08 -10.69 4.74
CA THR A 126 16.75 -9.24 4.70
C THR A 126 17.97 -8.38 5.03
N SER A 127 18.69 -8.75 6.09
CA SER A 127 19.95 -8.14 6.50
C SER A 127 20.69 -9.12 7.42
N PRO A 128 22.02 -9.20 7.37
CA PRO A 128 22.79 -9.94 8.35
C PRO A 128 22.69 -9.32 9.75
N ASP A 129 22.46 -8.00 9.84
CA ASP A 129 22.28 -7.31 11.11
C ASP A 129 20.85 -7.49 11.66
N ALA A 130 20.77 -8.12 12.84
CA ALA A 130 19.51 -8.35 13.53
C ALA A 130 18.85 -7.04 14.00
N ALA A 131 19.62 -6.00 14.33
CA ALA A 131 19.09 -4.71 14.75
C ALA A 131 18.31 -4.04 13.61
N ILE A 132 18.82 -4.08 12.39
CA ILE A 132 18.13 -3.59 11.19
C ILE A 132 16.83 -4.35 10.95
N ARG A 133 16.86 -5.68 11.05
CA ARG A 133 15.63 -6.49 10.91
C ARG A 133 14.59 -6.16 11.98
N CYS A 134 15.01 -5.97 13.23
CA CYS A 134 14.13 -5.56 14.32
C CYS A 134 13.55 -4.17 14.10
N GLU A 135 14.36 -3.21 13.62
CA GLU A 135 13.90 -1.85 13.31
C GLU A 135 12.83 -1.86 12.20
N LEU A 136 13.07 -2.60 11.11
CA LEU A 136 12.10 -2.78 10.05
C LEU A 136 10.79 -3.42 10.55
N ALA A 137 10.90 -4.49 11.35
CA ALA A 137 9.73 -5.19 11.88
C ALA A 137 8.94 -4.31 12.86
N LEU A 138 9.60 -3.58 13.76
CA LEU A 138 8.96 -2.64 14.68
C LEU A 138 8.28 -1.51 13.90
N GLY A 139 8.96 -0.94 12.90
CA GLY A 139 8.39 0.07 12.02
C GLY A 139 7.15 -0.44 11.27
N LEU A 140 7.18 -1.68 10.78
CA LEU A 140 6.04 -2.31 10.12
C LEU A 140 4.87 -2.54 11.08
N ALA A 141 5.14 -2.98 12.31
CA ALA A 141 4.12 -3.18 13.33
C ALA A 141 3.39 -1.87 13.66
N LYS A 142 4.13 -0.76 13.78
CA LYS A 142 3.53 0.56 13.97
C LYS A 142 2.74 1.02 12.75
N ALA A 143 3.31 0.88 11.56
CA ALA A 143 2.68 1.31 10.32
C ALA A 143 1.41 0.51 9.98
N SER A 144 1.34 -0.77 10.33
CA SER A 144 0.17 -1.62 10.07
C SER A 144 -0.84 -1.67 11.23
N GLY A 145 -0.43 -1.32 12.45
CA GLY A 145 -1.21 -1.45 13.68
C GLY A 145 -2.02 -0.22 14.07
N ALA A 146 -2.25 -0.10 15.40
CA ALA A 146 -3.09 0.93 16.01
C ALA A 146 -2.51 2.36 15.95
N GLU A 147 -1.29 2.54 15.46
CA GLU A 147 -0.67 3.86 15.19
C GLU A 147 -0.68 4.21 13.69
N GLY A 148 -1.14 3.30 12.82
CA GLY A 148 -1.07 3.44 11.35
C GLY A 148 -2.34 2.96 10.66
N MET A 149 -2.20 1.93 9.81
CA MET A 149 -3.26 1.49 8.90
C MET A 149 -4.56 1.08 9.61
N VAL A 150 -4.47 0.31 10.70
CA VAL A 150 -5.66 -0.12 11.46
C VAL A 150 -6.36 1.06 12.11
N LEU A 151 -5.61 2.05 12.64
CA LEU A 151 -6.20 3.29 13.13
C LEU A 151 -6.91 4.05 12.01
N GLY A 152 -6.25 4.20 10.85
CA GLY A 152 -6.85 4.85 9.69
C GLY A 152 -8.13 4.17 9.21
N GLN A 153 -8.16 2.84 9.19
CA GLN A 153 -9.37 2.07 8.87
C GLN A 153 -10.47 2.26 9.91
N ALA A 154 -10.14 2.28 11.20
CA ALA A 154 -11.13 2.53 12.27
C ALA A 154 -11.73 3.95 12.15
N LEU A 155 -10.91 4.95 11.80
CA LEU A 155 -11.38 6.32 11.56
C LEU A 155 -12.27 6.40 10.30
N ASP A 156 -11.95 5.63 9.25
CA ASP A 156 -12.74 5.57 8.03
C ASP A 156 -14.15 5.01 8.29
N ILE A 157 -14.25 3.91 9.05
CA ILE A 157 -15.53 3.35 9.48
C ILE A 157 -16.31 4.33 10.37
N ALA A 158 -15.63 4.97 11.33
CA ALA A 158 -16.28 5.95 12.19
C ALA A 158 -16.80 7.18 11.41
N ALA A 159 -16.15 7.52 10.31
CA ALA A 159 -16.56 8.62 9.44
C ALA A 159 -17.91 8.38 8.75
N GLU A 160 -18.29 7.12 8.49
CA GLU A 160 -19.57 6.79 7.83
C GLU A 160 -20.81 7.15 8.67
N THR A 161 -20.65 7.18 10.00
CA THR A 161 -21.72 7.47 10.95
C THR A 161 -21.50 8.77 11.71
N ALA A 162 -20.54 9.59 11.29
CA ALA A 162 -20.21 10.85 11.96
C ALA A 162 -21.36 11.86 11.85
N GLU A 163 -21.82 12.39 12.99
CA GLU A 163 -22.86 13.43 13.03
C GLU A 163 -22.38 14.77 12.47
N VAL A 164 -21.06 15.02 12.51
CA VAL A 164 -20.42 16.23 12.00
C VAL A 164 -19.56 15.86 10.80
N PRO A 165 -19.73 16.55 9.65
CA PRO A 165 -18.89 16.31 8.48
C PRO A 165 -17.41 16.47 8.79
N LEU A 166 -16.58 15.56 8.28
CA LEU A 166 -15.13 15.62 8.45
C LEU A 166 -14.55 16.87 7.77
N THR A 167 -13.57 17.47 8.43
CA THR A 167 -12.76 18.55 7.85
C THR A 167 -11.67 18.00 6.93
N LEU A 168 -11.02 18.88 6.17
CA LEU A 168 -9.85 18.51 5.34
C LEU A 168 -8.70 17.96 6.19
N GLU A 169 -8.53 18.44 7.43
CA GLU A 169 -7.51 17.95 8.37
C GLU A 169 -7.84 16.52 8.83
N ASP A 170 -9.10 16.26 9.18
CA ASP A 170 -9.57 14.94 9.60
C ASP A 170 -9.36 13.89 8.49
N ILE A 171 -9.76 14.21 7.24
CA ILE A 171 -9.57 13.30 6.11
C ILE A 171 -8.08 13.08 5.83
N THR A 172 -7.28 14.14 5.92
CA THR A 172 -5.83 14.02 5.73
C THR A 172 -5.21 13.11 6.79
N ALA A 173 -5.60 13.25 8.06
CA ALA A 173 -5.12 12.40 9.14
C ALA A 173 -5.55 10.93 8.96
N LEU A 174 -6.81 10.70 8.61
CA LEU A 174 -7.36 9.38 8.31
C LEU A 174 -6.56 8.70 7.17
N GLN A 175 -6.37 9.38 6.05
CA GLN A 175 -5.69 8.84 4.87
C GLN A 175 -4.20 8.64 5.11
N ASN A 176 -3.56 9.49 5.90
CA ASN A 176 -2.17 9.29 6.34
C ASN A 176 -2.02 8.00 7.16
N GLY A 177 -3.01 7.63 7.97
CA GLY A 177 -3.05 6.34 8.65
C GLY A 177 -3.35 5.20 7.68
N LYS A 178 -4.54 5.19 7.07
CA LYS A 178 -5.08 4.09 6.27
C LYS A 178 -4.15 3.69 5.12
N THR A 179 -3.64 4.68 4.39
CA THR A 179 -2.81 4.48 3.19
C THR A 179 -1.36 4.94 3.39
N GLY A 180 -1.16 6.14 3.93
CA GLY A 180 0.13 6.80 4.03
C GLY A 180 1.15 6.02 4.87
N ALA A 181 0.74 5.42 5.98
CA ALA A 181 1.64 4.71 6.89
C ALA A 181 2.41 3.56 6.20
N LEU A 182 1.73 2.73 5.40
CA LEU A 182 2.38 1.66 4.65
C LEU A 182 3.24 2.19 3.49
N PHE A 183 2.83 3.27 2.82
CA PHE A 183 3.66 3.94 1.80
C PHE A 183 4.95 4.48 2.43
N ARG A 184 4.85 5.13 3.60
CA ARG A 184 5.98 5.67 4.33
C ARG A 184 6.96 4.58 4.75
N TRP A 185 6.48 3.51 5.37
CA TRP A 185 7.32 2.36 5.69
C TRP A 185 8.00 1.78 4.46
N SER A 186 7.27 1.61 3.36
CA SER A 186 7.82 1.08 2.12
C SER A 186 8.95 1.93 1.55
N ALA A 187 8.77 3.23 1.49
CA ALA A 187 9.78 4.13 0.94
C ALA A 187 11.02 4.24 1.85
N THR A 188 10.84 4.26 3.18
CA THR A 188 11.95 4.43 4.14
C THR A 188 12.74 3.16 4.41
N SER A 189 12.20 1.99 4.09
CA SER A 189 12.88 0.69 4.32
C SER A 189 14.25 0.60 3.66
N GLY A 190 14.43 1.23 2.49
CA GLY A 190 15.74 1.27 1.82
C GLY A 190 16.80 2.05 2.61
N ALA A 191 16.43 3.19 3.19
CA ALA A 191 17.32 3.97 4.03
C ALA A 191 17.70 3.21 5.32
N ILE A 192 16.73 2.54 5.95
CA ILE A 192 16.96 1.72 7.14
C ILE A 192 17.93 0.57 6.82
N LEU A 193 17.70 -0.14 5.69
CA LEU A 193 18.60 -1.20 5.25
C LEU A 193 20.04 -0.74 5.00
N GLY A 194 20.18 0.45 4.42
CA GLY A 194 21.47 1.01 4.03
C GLY A 194 22.11 1.94 5.07
N GLY A 195 21.46 2.15 6.23
CA GLY A 195 21.96 3.06 7.28
C GLY A 195 21.99 4.54 6.86
N GLY A 196 21.11 4.93 5.92
CA GLY A 196 21.03 6.30 5.42
C GLY A 196 19.97 7.14 6.15
N ASP A 197 19.90 8.44 5.80
CA ASP A 197 18.87 9.34 6.30
C ASP A 197 17.51 9.01 5.65
N PRO A 198 16.48 8.61 6.41
CA PRO A 198 15.15 8.33 5.86
C PRO A 198 14.33 9.59 5.57
N GLN A 199 14.74 10.77 6.03
CA GLN A 199 13.91 11.99 5.98
C GLN A 199 13.45 12.38 4.56
N PRO A 200 14.30 12.37 3.52
CA PRO A 200 13.85 12.65 2.16
C PRO A 200 12.77 11.68 1.67
N LEU A 201 12.89 10.39 2.04
CA LEU A 201 11.93 9.35 1.69
C LEU A 201 10.65 9.42 2.53
N CYS A 202 10.70 9.93 3.77
CA CYS A 202 9.51 10.25 4.55
C CYS A 202 8.66 11.32 3.85
N ILE A 203 9.29 12.47 3.49
CA ILE A 203 8.59 13.57 2.80
C ILE A 203 8.00 13.08 1.47
N TYR A 204 8.78 12.31 0.72
CA TYR A 204 8.33 11.71 -0.53
C TYR A 204 7.08 10.84 -0.31
N ALA A 205 7.13 9.93 0.65
CA ALA A 205 6.06 8.96 0.87
C ALA A 205 4.77 9.61 1.40
N ASP A 206 4.89 10.59 2.30
CA ASP A 206 3.75 11.33 2.83
C ASP A 206 3.03 12.09 1.68
N ALA A 207 3.80 12.74 0.80
CA ALA A 207 3.23 13.43 -0.35
C ALA A 207 2.61 12.47 -1.38
N VAL A 208 3.30 11.37 -1.69
CA VAL A 208 2.83 10.34 -2.64
C VAL A 208 1.59 9.61 -2.11
N GLY A 209 1.57 9.24 -0.83
CA GLY A 209 0.44 8.55 -0.21
C GLY A 209 -0.83 9.41 -0.24
N LEU A 210 -0.70 10.69 0.09
CA LEU A 210 -1.83 11.63 0.03
C LEU A 210 -2.28 11.91 -1.41
N ALA A 211 -1.34 12.10 -2.34
CA ALA A 211 -1.65 12.28 -3.76
C ALA A 211 -2.36 11.05 -4.35
N PHE A 212 -2.00 9.85 -3.89
CA PHE A 212 -2.64 8.59 -4.29
C PHE A 212 -4.13 8.59 -3.94
N GLN A 213 -4.49 8.99 -2.72
CA GLN A 213 -5.88 9.06 -2.28
C GLN A 213 -6.66 10.14 -3.01
N ILE A 214 -6.06 11.34 -3.19
CA ILE A 214 -6.70 12.40 -3.97
C ILE A 214 -6.95 11.94 -5.42
N ALA A 215 -6.01 11.20 -6.00
CA ALA A 215 -6.18 10.65 -7.35
C ALA A 215 -7.29 9.57 -7.40
N ASP A 216 -7.45 8.75 -6.34
CA ASP A 216 -8.55 7.80 -6.23
C ASP A 216 -9.90 8.50 -6.16
N ASP A 217 -10.02 9.58 -5.35
CA ASP A 217 -11.24 10.40 -5.25
C ASP A 217 -11.57 11.07 -6.59
N ILE A 218 -10.57 11.57 -7.32
CA ILE A 218 -10.76 12.15 -8.67
C ILE A 218 -11.26 11.08 -9.64
N LEU A 219 -10.66 9.88 -9.61
CA LEU A 219 -11.06 8.76 -10.47
C LEU A 219 -12.48 8.25 -10.15
N ASP A 220 -12.93 8.33 -8.89
CA ASP A 220 -14.30 7.98 -8.53
C ASP A 220 -15.32 8.93 -9.17
N VAL A 221 -14.96 10.19 -9.38
CA VAL A 221 -15.83 11.23 -9.97
C VAL A 221 -15.73 11.29 -11.51
N GLU A 222 -14.51 11.21 -12.08
CA GLU A 222 -14.25 11.39 -13.51
C GLU A 222 -13.98 10.09 -14.27
N GLY A 223 -13.81 8.97 -13.56
CA GLY A 223 -13.38 7.71 -14.16
C GLY A 223 -14.42 7.11 -15.10
N ASP A 224 -13.94 6.32 -16.05
CA ASP A 224 -14.76 5.51 -16.94
C ASP A 224 -15.05 4.17 -16.23
N PRO A 225 -16.33 3.83 -15.93
CA PRO A 225 -16.69 2.59 -15.25
C PRO A 225 -16.16 1.32 -15.94
N GLU A 226 -16.06 1.33 -17.28
CA GLU A 226 -15.55 0.18 -18.05
C GLU A 226 -14.05 -0.02 -17.84
N LYS A 227 -13.30 1.06 -17.59
CA LYS A 227 -11.85 1.02 -17.35
C LYS A 227 -11.49 0.83 -15.88
N ALA A 228 -12.29 1.37 -14.97
CA ALA A 228 -12.02 1.34 -13.54
C ALA A 228 -12.10 -0.07 -12.93
N GLY A 229 -12.84 -1.00 -13.53
CA GLY A 229 -13.02 -2.37 -13.05
C GLY A 229 -13.72 -2.48 -11.69
N LYS A 230 -14.28 -1.37 -11.18
CA LYS A 230 -15.05 -1.27 -9.92
C LYS A 230 -16.22 -0.31 -10.11
N ARG A 231 -17.21 -0.37 -9.20
CA ARG A 231 -18.30 0.62 -9.17
C ARG A 231 -17.73 1.99 -8.84
N LEU A 232 -18.07 3.01 -9.64
CA LEU A 232 -17.78 4.43 -9.37
C LEU A 232 -18.92 5.07 -8.57
N HIS A 233 -18.67 6.28 -8.05
CA HIS A 233 -19.63 7.04 -7.20
C HIS A 233 -20.01 6.33 -5.89
N LYS A 234 -19.15 5.40 -5.39
CA LYS A 234 -19.36 4.74 -4.10
C LYS A 234 -19.34 5.75 -2.94
N ASP A 235 -18.40 6.67 -2.97
CA ASP A 235 -18.17 7.64 -1.88
C ASP A 235 -19.32 8.66 -1.79
N GLU A 236 -19.82 9.15 -2.90
CA GLU A 236 -20.99 10.04 -2.94
C GLU A 236 -22.25 9.34 -2.43
N THR A 237 -22.46 8.07 -2.82
CA THR A 237 -23.60 7.26 -2.37
C THR A 237 -23.54 6.95 -0.87
N ALA A 238 -22.33 6.78 -0.33
CA ALA A 238 -22.07 6.54 1.09
C ALA A 238 -22.07 7.82 1.93
N GLY A 239 -22.17 9.02 1.30
CA GLY A 239 -22.10 10.31 2.00
C GLY A 239 -20.73 10.59 2.62
N LYS A 240 -19.66 9.91 2.17
CA LYS A 240 -18.30 10.12 2.66
C LYS A 240 -17.76 11.48 2.22
N ALA A 241 -17.12 12.19 3.15
CA ALA A 241 -16.33 13.36 2.80
C ALA A 241 -15.06 12.92 2.06
N THR A 242 -14.80 13.47 0.88
CA THR A 242 -13.63 13.20 0.04
C THR A 242 -12.84 14.47 -0.21
N PHE A 243 -11.61 14.38 -0.71
CA PHE A 243 -10.85 15.57 -1.12
C PHE A 243 -11.57 16.36 -2.22
N VAL A 244 -12.26 15.66 -3.13
CA VAL A 244 -13.04 16.31 -4.19
C VAL A 244 -14.25 17.05 -3.63
N SER A 245 -14.97 16.47 -2.66
CA SER A 245 -16.15 17.15 -2.05
C SER A 245 -15.77 18.40 -1.27
N LEU A 246 -14.57 18.43 -0.65
CA LEU A 246 -14.10 19.56 0.16
C LEU A 246 -13.36 20.63 -0.62
N LEU A 247 -12.58 20.27 -1.64
CA LEU A 247 -11.73 21.19 -2.40
C LEU A 247 -12.32 21.56 -3.77
N GLY A 248 -13.36 20.86 -4.20
CA GLY A 248 -13.77 20.82 -5.59
C GLY A 248 -12.77 20.08 -6.47
N LEU A 249 -13.21 19.67 -7.66
CA LEU A 249 -12.40 18.86 -8.57
C LEU A 249 -11.08 19.55 -8.98
N ASP A 250 -11.14 20.83 -9.36
CA ASP A 250 -9.95 21.60 -9.75
C ASP A 250 -8.99 21.81 -8.57
N GLY A 251 -9.53 22.03 -7.36
CA GLY A 251 -8.74 22.15 -6.14
C GLY A 251 -8.04 20.84 -5.78
N ALA A 252 -8.74 19.71 -5.90
CA ALA A 252 -8.15 18.36 -5.69
C ALA A 252 -7.02 18.08 -6.70
N LYS A 253 -7.23 18.37 -7.99
CA LYS A 253 -6.21 18.24 -9.03
C LYS A 253 -4.97 19.11 -8.76
N ALA A 254 -5.18 20.37 -8.39
CA ALA A 254 -4.08 21.28 -8.05
C ALA A 254 -3.31 20.78 -6.83
N ARG A 255 -4.01 20.29 -5.80
CA ARG A 255 -3.39 19.73 -4.59
C ARG A 255 -2.57 18.48 -4.90
N ALA A 256 -3.12 17.53 -5.67
CA ALA A 256 -2.40 16.34 -6.08
C ALA A 256 -1.11 16.69 -6.84
N LYS A 257 -1.18 17.63 -7.79
CA LYS A 257 -0.01 18.10 -8.53
C LYS A 257 1.06 18.70 -7.62
N SER A 258 0.69 19.58 -6.70
CA SER A 258 1.61 20.19 -5.73
C SER A 258 2.30 19.14 -4.83
N LEU A 259 1.56 18.10 -4.41
CA LEU A 259 2.12 16.99 -3.65
C LEU A 259 3.17 16.21 -4.46
N ILE A 260 2.91 15.95 -5.75
CA ILE A 260 3.89 15.27 -6.62
C ILE A 260 5.15 16.12 -6.83
N GLU A 261 5.02 17.43 -6.95
CA GLU A 261 6.17 18.35 -7.01
C GLU A 261 6.99 18.27 -5.72
N THR A 262 6.34 18.33 -4.55
CA THR A 262 6.98 18.13 -3.24
C THR A 262 7.70 16.79 -3.14
N ALA A 263 7.07 15.71 -3.56
CA ALA A 263 7.68 14.38 -3.57
C ALA A 263 8.92 14.31 -4.46
N CYS A 264 8.85 14.87 -5.66
CA CYS A 264 9.98 14.90 -6.59
C CYS A 264 11.15 15.70 -6.06
N ASP A 265 10.88 16.83 -5.43
CA ASP A 265 11.91 17.72 -4.84
C ASP A 265 12.59 17.04 -3.65
N ALA A 266 11.83 16.37 -2.78
CA ALA A 266 12.36 15.68 -1.61
C ALA A 266 13.42 14.61 -1.96
N VAL A 267 13.23 13.86 -3.05
CA VAL A 267 14.18 12.81 -3.45
C VAL A 267 15.24 13.28 -4.44
N SER A 268 15.18 14.53 -4.92
CA SER A 268 16.16 15.08 -5.87
C SER A 268 17.60 15.03 -5.36
N PRO A 269 17.88 15.33 -4.08
CA PRO A 269 19.24 15.25 -3.52
C PRO A 269 19.83 13.83 -3.51
N LEU A 270 19.01 12.78 -3.62
CA LEU A 270 19.45 11.38 -3.64
C LEU A 270 20.06 10.96 -5.01
N GLY A 271 20.19 11.91 -5.94
CA GLY A 271 20.88 11.71 -7.19
C GLY A 271 20.06 11.00 -8.28
N LYS A 272 20.74 10.57 -9.35
CA LYS A 272 20.07 10.01 -10.55
C LYS A 272 19.26 8.73 -10.28
N GLY A 273 19.63 7.94 -9.27
CA GLY A 273 18.89 6.76 -8.84
C GLY A 273 17.45 7.05 -8.44
N SER A 274 17.16 8.27 -7.96
CA SER A 274 15.82 8.69 -7.53
C SER A 274 14.84 8.99 -8.69
N ASN A 275 15.30 9.04 -9.93
CA ASN A 275 14.41 9.33 -11.07
C ASN A 275 13.26 8.33 -11.19
N VAL A 276 13.50 7.07 -10.87
CA VAL A 276 12.45 6.04 -10.88
C VAL A 276 11.35 6.29 -9.83
N LEU A 277 11.71 6.87 -8.67
CA LEU A 277 10.74 7.29 -7.65
C LEU A 277 9.95 8.52 -8.12
N LYS A 278 10.60 9.48 -8.80
CA LYS A 278 9.90 10.62 -9.41
C LYS A 278 8.92 10.18 -10.50
N ASP A 279 9.31 9.21 -11.32
CA ASP A 279 8.41 8.64 -12.34
C ASP A 279 7.23 7.89 -11.69
N CYS A 280 7.47 7.19 -10.57
CA CYS A 280 6.42 6.57 -9.77
C CYS A 280 5.43 7.60 -9.22
N ALA A 281 5.91 8.69 -8.64
CA ALA A 281 5.08 9.78 -8.13
C ALA A 281 4.20 10.38 -9.24
N LYS A 282 4.77 10.69 -10.39
CA LYS A 282 4.03 11.22 -11.55
C LYS A 282 2.97 10.25 -12.07
N PHE A 283 3.29 8.96 -12.10
CA PHE A 283 2.36 7.92 -12.55
C PHE A 283 1.09 7.88 -11.69
N ILE A 284 1.21 8.11 -10.38
CA ILE A 284 0.08 8.04 -9.45
C ILE A 284 -1.07 8.98 -9.84
N ILE A 285 -0.77 10.18 -10.29
CA ILE A 285 -1.79 11.17 -10.70
C ILE A 285 -2.13 11.12 -12.19
N SER A 286 -1.43 10.30 -12.98
CA SER A 286 -1.68 10.15 -14.42
C SER A 286 -2.34 8.83 -14.80
N ARG A 287 -2.65 7.99 -13.81
CA ARG A 287 -3.30 6.69 -14.04
C ARG A 287 -4.78 6.85 -14.36
N ASP A 288 -5.28 5.98 -15.23
CA ASP A 288 -6.70 5.92 -15.63
C ASP A 288 -7.47 4.83 -14.84
N SER A 289 -6.79 4.10 -13.94
CA SER A 289 -7.36 3.01 -13.14
C SER A 289 -6.47 2.64 -11.94
#